data_e6704ec586c96ea44758303b2ee866e2
#
_entry.id   e6704ec586c96ea44758303b2ee866e2
#
_cell.length_a   1.000
_cell.length_b   1.000
_cell.length_c   1.000
_cell.angle_alpha   90.00
_cell.angle_beta   90.00
_cell.angle_gamma   90.00
#
_symmetry.space_group_name_H-M   'P 1'
#
loop_
_entity.id
_entity.type
_entity.pdbx_description
1 polymer ?
#
loop_
_entity_poly.entity_id
_entity_poly.type
_entity_poly.pdbx_seq_one_letter_code
_entity_poly.pdbx_strand_id
1 'polypeptide(L)'
;AQAMGVNFSDHMRDLIINQGISEGWDEATLEQHMGAFIKTDAAGQLHGNAGNLAETLRGTAEANGVKFNNRFYADAARSVAQGLQSDKDWERYIREQAAQQYTAFAEQIKAGQDLKTLAAGTVGAVAGELEMDPEQLGLHDSIVQKALTNTDEQGKPAPLALWQVKQMARQDARYKQTQQFQRDSAGVGMALLKAWGAVQ
;
A
#
# COMPACT_ATOMS: atom_id res chain seq x y z
N ALA A 1 22.95 10.06 -16.88
CA ALA A 1 22.33 8.81 -17.36
C ALA A 1 22.20 7.76 -16.26
N GLN A 2 23.29 7.29 -15.67
CA GLN A 2 23.24 6.24 -14.62
C GLN A 2 22.47 6.69 -13.37
N ALA A 3 22.62 7.93 -12.92
CA ALA A 3 21.87 8.47 -11.79
C ALA A 3 20.34 8.47 -12.05
N MET A 4 19.91 8.63 -13.28
CA MET A 4 18.49 8.59 -13.67
C MET A 4 17.94 7.15 -13.88
N GLY A 5 18.79 6.13 -13.78
CA GLY A 5 18.40 4.74 -14.07
C GLY A 5 18.44 4.40 -15.58
N VAL A 6 19.14 5.20 -16.39
CA VAL A 6 19.28 4.95 -17.84
C VAL A 6 20.64 4.34 -18.10
N ASN A 7 20.65 3.18 -18.73
CA ASN A 7 21.86 2.50 -19.18
C ASN A 7 21.93 2.53 -20.71
N PHE A 8 22.79 3.40 -21.25
CA PHE A 8 23.02 3.51 -22.70
C PHE A 8 24.17 2.64 -23.15
N SER A 9 24.05 2.06 -24.34
CA SER A 9 25.22 1.63 -25.09
C SER A 9 26.07 2.85 -25.49
N ASP A 10 27.37 2.69 -25.70
CA ASP A 10 28.25 3.78 -26.13
C ASP A 10 27.73 4.49 -27.36
N HIS A 11 27.25 3.73 -28.35
CA HIS A 11 26.67 4.27 -29.57
C HIS A 11 25.42 5.15 -29.31
N MET A 12 24.53 4.72 -28.45
CA MET A 12 23.32 5.50 -28.13
C MET A 12 23.67 6.78 -27.34
N ARG A 13 24.64 6.68 -26.45
CA ARG A 13 25.15 7.85 -25.71
C ARG A 13 25.71 8.91 -26.67
N ASP A 14 26.54 8.48 -27.64
CA ASP A 14 27.17 9.37 -28.60
C ASP A 14 26.12 10.02 -29.53
N LEU A 15 25.08 9.29 -29.93
CA LEU A 15 23.96 9.84 -30.71
C LEU A 15 23.23 10.96 -29.95
N ILE A 16 22.88 10.74 -28.68
CA ILE A 16 22.18 11.73 -27.85
C ILE A 16 23.05 12.95 -27.61
N ILE A 17 24.35 12.78 -27.33
CA ILE A 17 25.28 13.89 -27.15
C ILE A 17 25.40 14.72 -28.44
N ASN A 18 25.60 14.08 -29.58
CA ASN A 18 25.71 14.77 -30.87
C ASN A 18 24.43 15.51 -31.22
N GLN A 19 23.27 14.92 -30.99
CA GLN A 19 21.98 15.56 -31.22
C GLN A 19 21.81 16.75 -30.25
N GLY A 20 22.10 16.60 -28.97
CA GLY A 20 22.04 17.70 -28.00
C GLY A 20 22.93 18.88 -28.37
N ILE A 21 24.17 18.62 -28.84
CA ILE A 21 25.07 19.66 -29.33
C ILE A 21 24.50 20.34 -30.57
N SER A 22 23.99 19.57 -31.54
CA SER A 22 23.49 20.13 -32.82
C SER A 22 22.21 20.95 -32.63
N GLU A 23 21.35 20.58 -31.67
CA GLU A 23 20.08 21.25 -31.38
C GLU A 23 20.17 22.27 -30.23
N GLY A 24 21.36 22.39 -29.60
CA GLY A 24 21.63 23.37 -28.54
C GLY A 24 20.82 23.06 -27.24
N TRP A 25 20.66 21.79 -26.90
CA TRP A 25 19.94 21.40 -25.69
C TRP A 25 20.65 21.92 -24.43
N ASP A 26 19.89 22.49 -23.52
CA ASP A 26 20.33 22.72 -22.15
C ASP A 26 20.22 21.41 -21.32
N GLU A 27 20.69 21.46 -20.07
CA GLU A 27 20.70 20.31 -19.19
C GLU A 27 19.30 19.76 -18.94
N ALA A 28 18.28 20.61 -18.78
CA ALA A 28 16.90 20.20 -18.54
C ALA A 28 16.31 19.48 -19.76
N THR A 29 16.56 20.01 -20.96
CA THR A 29 16.13 19.37 -22.23
C THR A 29 16.80 18.02 -22.42
N LEU A 30 18.10 17.92 -22.13
CA LEU A 30 18.84 16.66 -22.18
C LEU A 30 18.25 15.64 -21.19
N GLU A 31 17.95 16.03 -19.96
CA GLU A 31 17.32 15.16 -18.95
C GLU A 31 15.95 14.67 -19.40
N GLN A 32 15.12 15.53 -19.97
CA GLN A 32 13.82 15.14 -20.54
C GLN A 32 13.96 14.06 -21.63
N HIS A 33 14.88 14.28 -22.59
CA HIS A 33 15.14 13.28 -23.65
C HIS A 33 15.65 11.97 -23.08
N MET A 34 16.53 12.02 -22.06
CA MET A 34 17.03 10.82 -21.38
C MET A 34 15.91 10.08 -20.61
N GLY A 35 14.94 10.79 -20.07
CA GLY A 35 13.79 10.19 -19.36
C GLY A 35 13.00 9.19 -20.22
N ALA A 36 12.94 9.40 -21.54
CA ALA A 36 12.28 8.49 -22.46
C ALA A 36 12.95 7.10 -22.55
N PHE A 37 14.23 7.00 -22.15
CA PHE A 37 15.00 5.76 -22.22
C PHE A 37 15.05 5.00 -20.88
N ILE A 38 14.33 5.44 -19.86
CA ILE A 38 14.19 4.70 -18.61
C ILE A 38 13.50 3.37 -18.90
N LYS A 39 14.18 2.28 -18.61
CA LYS A 39 13.69 0.91 -18.82
C LYS A 39 13.75 0.13 -17.51
N THR A 40 12.84 -0.79 -17.37
CA THR A 40 12.93 -1.82 -16.33
C THR A 40 13.97 -2.86 -16.74
N ASP A 41 14.64 -3.46 -15.76
CA ASP A 41 15.48 -4.63 -15.96
C ASP A 41 14.65 -5.89 -16.26
N ALA A 42 15.31 -7.04 -16.41
CA ALA A 42 14.66 -8.33 -16.65
C ALA A 42 13.70 -8.76 -15.52
N ALA A 43 13.90 -8.26 -14.30
CA ALA A 43 13.03 -8.47 -13.16
C ALA A 43 11.88 -7.45 -13.08
N GLY A 44 11.82 -6.48 -14.02
CA GLY A 44 10.80 -5.42 -14.03
C GLY A 44 11.10 -4.28 -13.05
N GLN A 45 12.34 -4.17 -12.56
CA GLN A 45 12.76 -3.14 -11.60
C GLN A 45 13.36 -1.93 -12.32
N LEU A 46 13.15 -0.76 -11.72
CA LEU A 46 13.79 0.49 -12.11
C LEU A 46 15.01 0.75 -11.23
N HIS A 47 15.97 1.51 -11.74
CA HIS A 47 17.21 1.84 -11.04
C HIS A 47 17.43 3.34 -10.97
N GLY A 48 18.39 3.78 -10.14
CA GLY A 48 18.73 5.20 -9.96
C GLY A 48 17.55 6.02 -9.44
N ASN A 49 17.46 7.29 -9.81
CA ASN A 49 16.39 8.19 -9.37
C ASN A 49 14.98 7.67 -9.75
N ALA A 50 14.86 7.04 -10.92
CA ALA A 50 13.58 6.43 -11.33
C ALA A 50 13.19 5.27 -10.40
N GLY A 51 14.15 4.47 -9.96
CA GLY A 51 13.94 3.41 -8.96
C GLY A 51 13.51 3.99 -7.61
N ASN A 52 14.21 5.00 -7.12
CA ASN A 52 13.88 5.67 -5.86
C ASN A 52 12.47 6.27 -5.88
N LEU A 53 12.10 6.93 -6.99
CA LEU A 53 10.75 7.46 -7.15
C LEU A 53 9.70 6.34 -7.16
N ALA A 54 9.94 5.27 -7.90
CA ALA A 54 9.03 4.12 -7.92
C ALA A 54 8.80 3.52 -6.53
N GLU A 55 9.87 3.40 -5.72
CA GLU A 55 9.77 2.93 -4.32
C GLU A 55 9.01 3.91 -3.44
N THR A 56 9.24 5.22 -3.58
CA THR A 56 8.48 6.25 -2.84
C THR A 56 6.98 6.17 -3.15
N LEU A 57 6.63 6.08 -4.44
CA LEU A 57 5.22 5.95 -4.86
C LEU A 57 4.61 4.62 -4.40
N ARG A 58 5.39 3.53 -4.40
CA ARG A 58 4.96 2.23 -3.86
C ARG A 58 4.69 2.33 -2.36
N GLY A 59 5.59 2.95 -1.59
CA GLY A 59 5.39 3.23 -0.16
C GLY A 59 4.12 4.03 0.09
N THR A 60 3.87 5.08 -0.70
CA THR A 60 2.63 5.87 -0.63
C THR A 60 1.40 5.01 -0.92
N ALA A 61 1.45 4.14 -1.93
CA ALA A 61 0.35 3.24 -2.27
C ALA A 61 0.08 2.23 -1.13
N GLU A 62 1.11 1.61 -0.59
CA GLU A 62 1.02 0.66 0.53
C GLU A 62 0.49 1.34 1.80
N ALA A 63 0.99 2.54 2.13
CA ALA A 63 0.51 3.31 3.28
C ALA A 63 -0.98 3.70 3.16
N ASN A 64 -1.51 3.73 1.95
CA ASN A 64 -2.91 4.05 1.67
C ASN A 64 -3.75 2.82 1.22
N GLY A 65 -3.21 1.61 1.35
CA GLY A 65 -3.96 0.37 1.12
C GLY A 65 -4.38 0.12 -0.33
N VAL A 66 -3.69 0.74 -1.30
CA VAL A 66 -3.94 0.53 -2.74
C VAL A 66 -2.77 -0.18 -3.40
N LYS A 67 -3.05 -0.92 -4.46
CA LYS A 67 -2.04 -1.69 -5.19
C LYS A 67 -2.06 -1.32 -6.66
N PHE A 68 -0.89 -1.05 -7.21
CA PHE A 68 -0.67 -0.87 -8.62
C PHE A 68 0.34 -1.91 -9.13
N ASN A 69 0.34 -2.17 -10.41
CA ASN A 69 1.32 -3.05 -11.03
C ASN A 69 2.66 -2.31 -11.27
N ASN A 70 3.73 -3.04 -11.52
CA ASN A 70 5.05 -2.46 -11.75
C ASN A 70 5.09 -1.50 -12.95
N ARG A 71 4.24 -1.72 -13.95
CA ARG A 71 4.13 -0.83 -15.11
C ARG A 71 3.68 0.57 -14.71
N PHE A 72 2.71 0.69 -13.79
CA PHE A 72 2.26 1.98 -13.27
C PHE A 72 3.44 2.80 -12.72
N TYR A 73 4.26 2.18 -11.86
CA TYR A 73 5.41 2.88 -11.27
C TYR A 73 6.48 3.24 -12.31
N ALA A 74 6.67 2.38 -13.32
CA ALA A 74 7.59 2.65 -14.42
C ALA A 74 7.10 3.81 -15.30
N ASP A 75 5.80 3.88 -15.58
CA ASP A 75 5.21 4.96 -16.37
C ASP A 75 5.24 6.29 -15.59
N ALA A 76 4.98 6.25 -14.27
CA ALA A 76 5.11 7.40 -13.38
C ALA A 76 6.55 7.95 -13.38
N ALA A 77 7.54 7.07 -13.18
CA ALA A 77 8.94 7.48 -13.16
C ALA A 77 9.40 8.09 -14.50
N ARG A 78 8.97 7.53 -15.64
CA ARG A 78 9.23 8.12 -16.95
C ARG A 78 8.58 9.48 -17.12
N SER A 79 7.31 9.60 -16.74
CA SER A 79 6.56 10.85 -16.84
C SER A 79 7.22 11.98 -16.05
N VAL A 80 7.69 11.69 -14.83
CA VAL A 80 8.42 12.66 -14.00
C VAL A 80 9.78 13.01 -14.63
N ALA A 81 10.53 12.01 -15.08
CA ALA A 81 11.83 12.24 -15.72
C ALA A 81 11.72 13.04 -17.03
N GLN A 82 10.60 12.95 -17.73
CA GLN A 82 10.30 13.74 -18.92
C GLN A 82 9.72 15.13 -18.59
N GLY A 83 9.53 15.47 -17.32
CA GLY A 83 8.91 16.74 -16.91
C GLY A 83 7.44 16.89 -17.29
N LEU A 84 6.75 15.79 -17.63
CA LEU A 84 5.33 15.80 -18.02
C LEU A 84 4.41 15.92 -16.79
N GLN A 85 4.80 15.33 -15.69
CA GLN A 85 4.09 15.39 -14.40
C GLN A 85 5.10 15.46 -13.27
N SER A 86 4.70 15.98 -12.12
CA SER A 86 5.53 15.98 -10.92
C SER A 86 5.32 14.69 -10.11
N ASP A 87 6.26 14.37 -9.22
CA ASP A 87 6.12 13.34 -8.20
C ASP A 87 4.87 13.54 -7.35
N LYS A 88 4.58 14.79 -6.97
CA LYS A 88 3.37 15.19 -6.21
C LYS A 88 2.06 14.92 -6.96
N ASP A 89 2.06 15.02 -8.30
CA ASP A 89 0.87 14.68 -9.08
C ASP A 89 0.57 13.19 -9.01
N TRP A 90 1.60 12.34 -9.03
CA TRP A 90 1.46 10.90 -8.88
C TRP A 90 1.08 10.49 -7.46
N GLU A 91 1.65 11.12 -6.43
CA GLU A 91 1.23 10.92 -5.04
C GLU A 91 -0.24 11.29 -4.85
N ARG A 92 -0.67 12.43 -5.40
CA ARG A 92 -2.07 12.86 -5.36
C ARG A 92 -2.98 11.84 -6.05
N TYR A 93 -2.60 11.36 -7.22
CA TYR A 93 -3.35 10.33 -7.93
C TYR A 93 -3.52 9.06 -7.10
N ILE A 94 -2.45 8.58 -6.45
CA ILE A 94 -2.49 7.40 -5.56
C ILE A 94 -3.48 7.66 -4.41
N ARG A 95 -3.42 8.83 -3.76
CA ARG A 95 -4.32 9.20 -2.68
C ARG A 95 -5.77 9.35 -3.14
N GLU A 96 -6.02 9.83 -4.34
CA GLU A 96 -7.35 9.88 -4.94
C GLU A 96 -7.93 8.48 -5.15
N GLN A 97 -7.13 7.52 -5.64
CA GLN A 97 -7.56 6.13 -5.76
C GLN A 97 -7.87 5.50 -4.39
N ALA A 98 -7.03 5.75 -3.39
CA ALA A 98 -7.31 5.32 -2.02
C ALA A 98 -8.59 5.97 -1.45
N ALA A 99 -8.79 7.25 -1.67
CA ALA A 99 -9.97 7.97 -1.21
C ALA A 99 -11.28 7.45 -1.85
N GLN A 100 -11.22 6.97 -3.09
CA GLN A 100 -12.34 6.31 -3.75
C GLN A 100 -12.66 4.94 -3.13
N GLN A 101 -11.64 4.20 -2.72
CA GLN A 101 -11.80 2.89 -2.08
C GLN A 101 -12.23 3.01 -0.61
N TYR A 102 -11.66 3.98 0.11
CA TYR A 102 -11.88 4.18 1.55
C TYR A 102 -12.64 5.48 1.80
N THR A 103 -13.86 5.53 1.32
CA THR A 103 -14.68 6.74 1.25
C THR A 103 -14.94 7.41 2.61
N ALA A 104 -14.97 6.64 3.70
CA ALA A 104 -15.09 7.17 5.06
C ALA A 104 -13.88 8.03 5.49
N PHE A 105 -12.73 7.82 4.86
CA PHE A 105 -11.47 8.50 5.16
C PHE A 105 -11.02 9.43 4.01
N ALA A 106 -11.88 9.63 3.01
CA ALA A 106 -11.50 10.28 1.75
C ALA A 106 -10.89 11.67 1.96
N GLU A 107 -11.49 12.49 2.83
CA GLU A 107 -11.00 13.86 3.08
C GLU A 107 -9.64 13.88 3.79
N GLN A 108 -9.43 12.98 4.76
CA GLN A 108 -8.15 12.87 5.47
C GLN A 108 -7.04 12.38 4.53
N ILE A 109 -7.34 11.38 3.68
CA ILE A 109 -6.38 10.83 2.71
C ILE A 109 -6.00 11.90 1.68
N LYS A 110 -6.96 12.65 1.14
CA LYS A 110 -6.72 13.76 0.21
C LYS A 110 -5.95 14.90 0.87
N ALA A 111 -6.16 15.12 2.19
CA ALA A 111 -5.41 16.10 2.98
C ALA A 111 -3.97 15.65 3.30
N GLY A 112 -3.54 14.46 2.85
CA GLY A 112 -2.18 13.95 2.99
C GLY A 112 -1.96 13.01 4.17
N GLN A 113 -3.02 12.61 4.91
CA GLN A 113 -2.89 11.60 5.97
C GLN A 113 -2.88 10.19 5.36
N ASP A 114 -2.01 9.33 5.88
CA ASP A 114 -1.95 7.95 5.41
C ASP A 114 -3.02 7.10 6.08
N LEU A 115 -3.69 6.27 5.28
CA LEU A 115 -4.70 5.34 5.78
C LEU A 115 -4.14 4.38 6.83
N LYS A 116 -2.88 3.96 6.73
CA LYS A 116 -2.19 3.15 7.74
C LYS A 116 -2.29 3.77 9.12
N THR A 117 -2.12 5.09 9.22
CA THR A 117 -2.24 5.85 10.49
C THR A 117 -3.70 5.92 10.95
N LEU A 118 -4.62 6.25 10.06
CA LEU A 118 -6.05 6.34 10.37
C LEU A 118 -6.65 5.00 10.80
N ALA A 119 -6.18 3.91 10.22
CA ALA A 119 -6.65 2.55 10.48
C ALA A 119 -5.91 1.84 11.63
N ALA A 120 -4.92 2.47 12.27
CA ALA A 120 -4.08 1.81 13.28
C ALA A 120 -4.88 1.15 14.41
N GLY A 121 -5.95 1.80 14.87
CA GLY A 121 -6.86 1.24 15.89
C GLY A 121 -7.58 -0.03 15.42
N THR A 122 -8.02 -0.05 14.16
CA THR A 122 -8.69 -1.21 13.55
C THR A 122 -7.72 -2.37 13.38
N VAL A 123 -6.53 -2.09 12.81
CA VAL A 123 -5.46 -3.10 12.65
C VAL A 123 -5.05 -3.67 14.01
N GLY A 124 -4.82 -2.81 15.01
CA GLY A 124 -4.48 -3.24 16.36
C GLY A 124 -5.56 -4.08 17.03
N ALA A 125 -6.85 -3.77 16.80
CA ALA A 125 -7.95 -4.56 17.34
C ALA A 125 -8.00 -5.97 16.73
N VAL A 126 -7.79 -6.12 15.42
CA VAL A 126 -7.73 -7.43 14.74
C VAL A 126 -6.49 -8.20 15.19
N ALA A 127 -5.33 -7.55 15.19
CA ALA A 127 -4.05 -8.14 15.58
C ALA A 127 -4.10 -8.67 17.01
N GLY A 128 -4.66 -7.89 17.95
CA GLY A 128 -4.80 -8.30 19.34
C GLY A 128 -5.71 -9.51 19.53
N GLU A 129 -6.84 -9.59 18.82
CA GLU A 129 -7.74 -10.76 18.91
C GLU A 129 -7.14 -12.02 18.24
N LEU A 130 -6.34 -11.84 17.18
CA LEU A 130 -5.70 -12.96 16.48
C LEU A 130 -4.31 -13.32 17.02
N GLU A 131 -3.82 -12.61 18.06
CA GLU A 131 -2.47 -12.76 18.61
C GLU A 131 -1.38 -12.66 17.53
N MET A 132 -1.54 -11.72 16.59
CA MET A 132 -0.64 -11.48 15.48
C MET A 132 0.10 -10.16 15.64
N ASP A 133 1.23 -10.02 14.95
CA ASP A 133 1.92 -8.74 14.84
C ASP A 133 1.09 -7.80 13.91
N PRO A 134 0.74 -6.58 14.37
CA PRO A 134 0.05 -5.59 13.55
C PRO A 134 0.74 -5.26 12.22
N GLU A 135 2.09 -5.31 12.18
CA GLU A 135 2.87 -5.04 10.96
C GLU A 135 2.69 -6.17 9.91
N GLN A 136 2.48 -7.41 10.35
CA GLN A 136 2.22 -8.54 9.46
C GLN A 136 0.78 -8.55 8.94
N LEU A 137 -0.17 -8.03 9.71
CA LEU A 137 -1.57 -8.01 9.34
C LEU A 137 -1.83 -7.02 8.20
N GLY A 138 -1.40 -5.78 8.34
CA GLY A 138 -1.50 -4.72 7.33
C GLY A 138 -2.92 -4.32 6.93
N LEU A 139 -2.99 -3.35 6.00
CA LEU A 139 -4.26 -2.83 5.48
C LEU A 139 -4.97 -3.79 4.51
N HIS A 140 -4.27 -4.80 4.00
CA HIS A 140 -4.81 -5.76 3.03
C HIS A 140 -5.46 -6.98 3.65
N ASP A 141 -5.44 -7.09 4.98
CA ASP A 141 -6.19 -8.14 5.67
C ASP A 141 -7.70 -7.99 5.41
N SER A 142 -8.36 -9.11 5.15
CA SER A 142 -9.78 -9.14 4.76
C SER A 142 -10.71 -8.55 5.82
N ILE A 143 -10.40 -8.76 7.10
CA ILE A 143 -11.19 -8.21 8.22
C ILE A 143 -10.98 -6.70 8.30
N VAL A 144 -9.71 -6.25 8.18
CA VAL A 144 -9.36 -4.82 8.19
C VAL A 144 -10.05 -4.12 7.03
N GLN A 145 -9.93 -4.61 5.80
CA GLN A 145 -10.58 -4.02 4.63
C GLN A 145 -12.09 -3.93 4.82
N LYS A 146 -12.74 -5.02 5.23
CA LYS A 146 -14.18 -5.05 5.46
C LYS A 146 -14.60 -4.04 6.53
N ALA A 147 -13.82 -3.90 7.60
CA ALA A 147 -14.09 -2.93 8.66
C ALA A 147 -13.98 -1.49 8.18
N LEU A 148 -12.98 -1.16 7.35
CA LEU A 148 -12.74 0.20 6.86
C LEU A 148 -13.69 0.62 5.72
N THR A 149 -14.17 -0.34 4.91
CA THR A 149 -15.04 -0.08 3.75
C THR A 149 -16.51 -0.36 4.02
N ASN A 150 -16.88 -0.63 5.28
CA ASN A 150 -18.25 -0.89 5.65
C ASN A 150 -19.17 0.31 5.38
N THR A 151 -20.42 0.02 5.07
CA THR A 151 -21.49 1.01 4.89
C THR A 151 -22.66 0.73 5.83
N ASP A 152 -23.39 1.76 6.20
CA ASP A 152 -24.64 1.64 6.94
C ASP A 152 -25.79 1.11 6.05
N GLU A 153 -26.98 0.98 6.63
CA GLU A 153 -28.18 0.52 5.92
C GLU A 153 -28.62 1.47 4.79
N GLN A 154 -28.17 2.73 4.82
CA GLN A 154 -28.43 3.72 3.80
C GLN A 154 -27.32 3.77 2.73
N GLY A 155 -26.31 2.90 2.82
CA GLY A 155 -25.17 2.86 1.89
C GLY A 155 -24.14 3.96 2.13
N LYS A 156 -24.20 4.68 3.26
CA LYS A 156 -23.18 5.67 3.62
C LYS A 156 -21.95 4.99 4.23
N PRO A 157 -20.75 5.54 3.98
CA PRO A 157 -19.52 5.03 4.58
C PRO A 157 -19.61 5.07 6.12
N ALA A 158 -19.53 3.91 6.74
CA ALA A 158 -19.64 3.74 8.20
C ALA A 158 -18.67 2.65 8.66
N PRO A 159 -17.37 2.97 8.88
CA PRO A 159 -16.40 2.01 9.37
C PRO A 159 -16.91 1.31 10.64
N LEU A 160 -16.62 0.03 10.77
CA LEU A 160 -17.08 -0.76 11.91
C LEU A 160 -16.46 -0.24 13.22
N ALA A 161 -17.25 -0.23 14.27
CA ALA A 161 -16.75 0.05 15.60
C ALA A 161 -15.79 -1.06 16.06
N LEU A 162 -14.80 -0.72 16.91
CA LEU A 162 -13.75 -1.66 17.32
C LEU A 162 -14.30 -2.96 17.95
N TRP A 163 -15.41 -2.89 18.67
CA TRP A 163 -16.03 -4.10 19.24
C TRP A 163 -16.57 -5.04 18.16
N GLN A 164 -17.11 -4.51 17.05
CA GLN A 164 -17.58 -5.30 15.89
C GLN A 164 -16.40 -5.93 15.17
N VAL A 165 -15.31 -5.16 15.00
CA VAL A 165 -14.05 -5.66 14.42
C VAL A 165 -13.50 -6.83 15.22
N LYS A 166 -13.46 -6.71 16.55
CA LYS A 166 -13.05 -7.80 17.46
C LYS A 166 -13.96 -9.02 17.32
N GLN A 167 -15.26 -8.82 17.25
CA GLN A 167 -16.21 -9.91 17.05
C GLN A 167 -15.97 -10.63 15.72
N MET A 168 -15.71 -9.89 14.64
CA MET A 168 -15.34 -10.48 13.34
C MET A 168 -14.02 -11.26 13.42
N ALA A 169 -13.02 -10.73 14.10
CA ALA A 169 -11.74 -11.41 14.29
C ALA A 169 -11.92 -12.76 15.04
N ARG A 170 -12.79 -12.81 16.06
CA ARG A 170 -13.13 -14.06 16.76
C ARG A 170 -13.86 -15.10 15.91
N GLN A 171 -14.52 -14.67 14.83
CA GLN A 171 -15.16 -15.57 13.87
C GLN A 171 -14.20 -16.07 12.79
N ASP A 172 -13.02 -15.47 12.65
CA ASP A 172 -12.00 -15.90 11.69
C ASP A 172 -11.38 -17.25 12.09
N ALA A 173 -11.01 -18.04 11.09
CA ALA A 173 -10.41 -19.36 11.32
C ALA A 173 -9.07 -19.27 12.11
N ARG A 174 -8.31 -18.18 11.95
CA ARG A 174 -7.05 -17.90 12.67
C ARG A 174 -7.28 -17.79 14.18
N TYR A 175 -8.44 -17.30 14.64
CA TYR A 175 -8.74 -17.17 16.07
C TYR A 175 -8.67 -18.51 16.80
N LYS A 176 -9.06 -19.63 16.15
CA LYS A 176 -8.97 -20.96 16.74
C LYS A 176 -7.54 -21.43 17.07
N GLN A 177 -6.54 -20.75 16.51
CA GLN A 177 -5.13 -21.03 16.73
C GLN A 177 -4.54 -20.18 17.88
N THR A 178 -5.29 -19.21 18.43
CA THR A 178 -4.85 -18.33 19.51
C THR A 178 -4.83 -19.04 20.86
N GLN A 179 -3.97 -18.59 21.75
CA GLN A 179 -3.94 -19.07 23.14
C GLN A 179 -5.23 -18.70 23.88
N GLN A 180 -5.82 -17.55 23.54
CA GLN A 180 -7.08 -17.12 24.15
C GLN A 180 -8.22 -18.08 23.81
N PHE A 181 -8.36 -18.47 22.54
CA PHE A 181 -9.37 -19.48 22.15
C PHE A 181 -9.17 -20.81 22.89
N GLN A 182 -7.92 -21.26 23.05
CA GLN A 182 -7.60 -22.50 23.75
C GLN A 182 -8.00 -22.42 25.24
N ARG A 183 -7.70 -21.30 25.92
CA ARG A 183 -8.10 -21.09 27.33
C ARG A 183 -9.62 -21.01 27.48
N ASP A 184 -10.29 -20.25 26.62
CA ASP A 184 -11.75 -20.09 26.65
C ASP A 184 -12.45 -21.44 26.41
N SER A 185 -11.97 -22.22 25.43
CA SER A 185 -12.50 -23.54 25.11
C SER A 185 -12.29 -24.53 26.25
N ALA A 186 -11.11 -24.53 26.90
CA ALA A 186 -10.85 -25.34 28.08
C ALA A 186 -11.74 -24.95 29.27
N GLY A 187 -11.95 -23.64 29.48
CA GLY A 187 -12.86 -23.13 30.49
C GLY A 187 -14.32 -23.58 30.30
N VAL A 188 -14.81 -23.48 29.07
CA VAL A 188 -16.14 -23.95 28.70
C VAL A 188 -16.24 -25.48 28.89
N GLY A 189 -15.22 -26.23 28.45
CA GLY A 189 -15.17 -27.69 28.66
C GLY A 189 -15.24 -28.09 30.13
N MET A 190 -14.49 -27.42 31.00
CA MET A 190 -14.52 -27.66 32.45
C MET A 190 -15.86 -27.28 33.07
N ALA A 191 -16.48 -26.17 32.63
CA ALA A 191 -17.81 -25.78 33.10
C ALA A 191 -18.88 -26.81 32.74
N LEU A 192 -18.84 -27.36 31.53
CA LEU A 192 -19.74 -28.42 31.06
C LEU A 192 -19.54 -29.72 31.88
N LEU A 193 -18.27 -30.12 32.09
CA LEU A 193 -17.96 -31.31 32.90
C LEU A 193 -18.48 -31.18 34.35
N LYS A 194 -18.33 -29.99 34.94
CA LYS A 194 -18.93 -29.70 36.25
C LYS A 194 -20.45 -29.75 36.26
N ALA A 195 -21.09 -29.15 35.24
CA ALA A 195 -22.55 -29.17 35.10
C ALA A 195 -23.10 -30.59 34.95
N TRP A 196 -22.34 -31.50 34.35
CA TRP A 196 -22.71 -32.93 34.20
C TRP A 196 -22.25 -33.81 35.37
N GLY A 197 -21.60 -33.22 36.39
CA GLY A 197 -21.14 -33.96 37.57
C GLY A 197 -19.98 -34.91 37.30
N ALA A 198 -19.26 -34.73 36.21
CA ALA A 198 -18.13 -35.58 35.83
C ALA A 198 -16.81 -35.16 36.53
N VAL A 199 -16.74 -33.96 37.12
CA VAL A 199 -15.64 -33.45 37.96
C VAL A 199 -16.20 -32.60 39.10
N GLN A 200 -15.61 -32.74 40.29
CA GLN A 200 -15.91 -31.93 41.48
C GLN A 200 -15.02 -30.68 41.55
#